data_db75eddc497a010a6c17b0755f2a5013
#
_entry.id   db75eddc497a010a6c17b0755f2a5013
#
_cell.length_a   1.000
_cell.length_b   1.000
_cell.length_c   1.000
_cell.angle_alpha   90.00
_cell.angle_beta   90.00
_cell.angle_gamma   90.00
#
_symmetry.space_group_name_H-M   'P 1'
#
loop_
_entity.id
_entity.type
_entity.pdbx_description
1 polymer ?
#
loop_
_entity_poly.entity_id
_entity_poly.type
_entity_poly.pdbx_seq_one_letter_code
_entity_poly.pdbx_strand_id
1 'polypeptide(L)'
;QLFECSDGIRVIGDEMHDVENAVNAIEYLLKMTERGETLNEQTVRYVIGMVGAGSAGLLHSLDGDCVCITSRGKPIKAKTVGQKNYLDSIASNTVTIAVGPAGTGKTFLAVAMAVNALRAKQVNRIILTRPAVEAGERLGFLPGDLQSKIDPYLRPLYDALFEMLGMEGYTRNVEKGAIEIAPLAYMRGRTLDDSFIILDEAQNTTPE
;
A
#
# COMPACT_ATOMS: atom_id res chain seq x y z
N GLN A 1 7.39 17.31 -29.39
CA GLN A 1 7.88 18.51 -28.71
C GLN A 1 6.72 19.18 -27.97
N LEU A 2 7.00 19.74 -26.80
CA LEU A 2 6.02 20.47 -25.97
C LEU A 2 6.36 21.95 -26.00
N PHE A 3 5.35 22.79 -26.17
CA PHE A 3 5.48 24.25 -26.14
C PHE A 3 4.42 24.83 -25.19
N GLU A 4 4.84 25.69 -24.30
CA GLU A 4 3.95 26.49 -23.49
C GLU A 4 3.38 27.64 -24.34
N CYS A 5 2.07 27.85 -24.28
CA CYS A 5 1.35 28.91 -24.96
C CYS A 5 0.55 29.72 -23.92
N SER A 6 0.09 30.91 -24.29
CA SER A 6 -0.69 31.81 -23.42
C SER A 6 -1.98 31.17 -22.88
N ASP A 7 -2.51 30.17 -23.55
CA ASP A 7 -3.77 29.50 -23.29
C ASP A 7 -3.64 27.99 -23.04
N GLY A 8 -2.40 27.47 -22.91
CA GLY A 8 -2.18 26.06 -22.61
C GLY A 8 -0.86 25.48 -23.08
N ILE A 9 -0.86 24.19 -23.32
CA ILE A 9 0.30 23.42 -23.80
C ILE A 9 0.00 22.90 -25.20
N ARG A 10 0.90 23.21 -26.14
CA ARG A 10 0.85 22.67 -27.50
C ARG A 10 1.79 21.48 -27.64
N VAL A 11 1.26 20.38 -28.18
CA VAL A 11 2.01 19.17 -28.48
C VAL A 11 2.20 19.07 -29.99
N ILE A 12 3.44 18.88 -30.46
CA ILE A 12 3.79 18.71 -31.87
C ILE A 12 4.64 17.43 -32.00
N GLY A 13 4.26 16.58 -32.95
CA GLY A 13 4.98 15.34 -33.29
C GLY A 13 4.67 14.90 -34.71
N ASP A 14 5.47 13.97 -35.23
CA ASP A 14 5.34 13.47 -36.58
C ASP A 14 4.25 12.41 -36.72
N GLU A 15 4.04 11.61 -35.66
CA GLU A 15 3.05 10.55 -35.62
C GLU A 15 1.83 10.98 -34.78
N MET A 16 0.64 10.88 -35.36
CA MET A 16 -0.62 11.27 -34.70
C MET A 16 -0.83 10.50 -33.38
N HIS A 17 -0.54 9.21 -33.38
CA HIS A 17 -0.66 8.36 -32.20
C HIS A 17 0.24 8.83 -31.03
N ASP A 18 1.45 9.26 -31.32
CA ASP A 18 2.36 9.78 -30.29
C ASP A 18 1.90 11.12 -29.74
N VAL A 19 1.31 11.97 -30.61
CA VAL A 19 0.70 13.24 -30.18
C VAL A 19 -0.50 12.99 -29.28
N GLU A 20 -1.40 12.08 -29.66
CA GLU A 20 -2.57 11.71 -28.82
C GLU A 20 -2.14 11.14 -27.46
N ASN A 21 -1.14 10.25 -27.44
CA ASN A 21 -0.59 9.71 -26.22
C ASN A 21 0.00 10.80 -25.33
N ALA A 22 0.74 11.72 -25.88
CA ALA A 22 1.32 12.84 -25.12
C ALA A 22 0.22 13.75 -24.54
N VAL A 23 -0.83 14.06 -25.32
CA VAL A 23 -1.98 14.85 -24.86
C VAL A 23 -2.68 14.14 -23.71
N ASN A 24 -3.02 12.86 -23.85
CA ASN A 24 -3.68 12.06 -22.81
C ASN A 24 -2.86 12.02 -21.49
N ALA A 25 -1.53 11.87 -21.61
CA ALA A 25 -0.65 11.88 -20.44
C ALA A 25 -0.66 13.24 -19.73
N ILE A 26 -0.56 14.34 -20.49
CA ILE A 26 -0.55 15.70 -19.96
C ILE A 26 -1.89 16.03 -19.30
N GLU A 27 -3.02 15.73 -19.95
CA GLU A 27 -4.34 15.98 -19.39
C GLU A 27 -4.56 15.24 -18.06
N TYR A 28 -4.10 13.98 -17.98
CA TYR A 28 -4.20 13.23 -16.74
C TYR A 28 -3.33 13.84 -15.63
N LEU A 29 -2.09 14.23 -15.93
CA LEU A 29 -1.20 14.87 -14.97
C LEU A 29 -1.73 16.23 -14.50
N LEU A 30 -2.34 17.02 -15.38
CA LEU A 30 -3.01 18.27 -15.02
C LEU A 30 -4.17 18.03 -14.06
N LYS A 31 -5.03 17.05 -14.33
CA LYS A 31 -6.12 16.66 -13.42
C LYS A 31 -5.61 16.24 -12.04
N MET A 32 -4.47 15.55 -11.95
CA MET A 32 -3.85 15.21 -10.67
C MET A 32 -3.46 16.47 -9.89
N THR A 33 -2.85 17.46 -10.56
CA THR A 33 -2.47 18.73 -9.91
C THR A 33 -3.67 19.55 -9.46
N GLU A 34 -4.74 19.57 -10.24
CA GLU A 34 -6.01 20.24 -9.87
C GLU A 34 -6.63 19.64 -8.60
N ARG A 35 -6.42 18.34 -8.36
CA ARG A 35 -6.84 17.64 -7.13
C ARG A 35 -5.88 17.84 -5.95
N GLY A 36 -4.83 18.63 -6.12
CA GLY A 36 -3.81 18.88 -5.10
C GLY A 36 -2.82 17.73 -4.92
N GLU A 37 -2.73 16.82 -5.88
CA GLU A 37 -1.76 15.72 -5.84
C GLU A 37 -0.38 16.21 -6.27
N THR A 38 0.66 15.82 -5.52
CA THR A 38 2.03 16.19 -5.85
C THR A 38 2.57 15.27 -6.94
N LEU A 39 2.98 15.84 -8.07
CA LEU A 39 3.67 15.11 -9.12
C LEU A 39 5.13 14.88 -8.74
N ASN A 40 5.58 13.65 -8.91
CA ASN A 40 6.99 13.28 -8.85
C ASN A 40 7.39 12.52 -10.12
N GLU A 41 8.68 12.34 -10.33
CA GLU A 41 9.21 11.68 -11.53
C GLU A 41 8.63 10.27 -11.73
N GLN A 42 8.45 9.53 -10.66
CA GLN A 42 7.90 8.17 -10.70
C GLN A 42 6.45 8.17 -11.19
N THR A 43 5.63 9.12 -10.71
CA THR A 43 4.23 9.30 -11.16
C THR A 43 4.18 9.64 -12.65
N VAL A 44 5.02 10.59 -13.09
CA VAL A 44 5.07 11.00 -14.50
C VAL A 44 5.49 9.82 -15.39
N ARG A 45 6.55 9.10 -15.03
CA ARG A 45 7.00 7.91 -15.77
C ARG A 45 5.93 6.82 -15.82
N TYR A 46 5.19 6.60 -14.73
CA TYR A 46 4.10 5.65 -14.70
C TYR A 46 2.97 6.03 -15.67
N VAL A 47 2.52 7.28 -15.66
CA VAL A 47 1.47 7.78 -16.56
C VAL A 47 1.89 7.63 -18.02
N ILE A 48 3.12 8.06 -18.36
CA ILE A 48 3.65 7.93 -19.71
C ILE A 48 3.69 6.45 -20.14
N GLY A 49 4.17 5.55 -19.28
CA GLY A 49 4.21 4.11 -19.54
C GLY A 49 2.82 3.50 -19.78
N MET A 50 1.82 3.89 -19.00
CA MET A 50 0.44 3.41 -19.14
C MET A 50 -0.19 3.89 -20.44
N VAL A 51 0.00 5.15 -20.79
CA VAL A 51 -0.53 5.72 -22.04
C VAL A 51 0.16 5.08 -23.26
N GLY A 52 1.48 4.95 -23.23
CA GLY A 52 2.25 4.29 -24.32
C GLY A 52 1.90 2.81 -24.49
N ALA A 53 1.42 2.14 -23.45
CA ALA A 53 0.89 0.77 -23.52
C ALA A 53 -0.58 0.67 -23.96
N GLY A 54 -1.19 1.77 -24.41
CA GLY A 54 -2.62 1.81 -24.81
C GLY A 54 -3.60 1.67 -23.65
N SER A 55 -3.15 1.85 -22.42
CA SER A 55 -3.93 1.64 -21.18
C SER A 55 -4.38 2.96 -20.53
N ALA A 56 -4.45 4.05 -21.27
CA ALA A 56 -4.85 5.37 -20.80
C ALA A 56 -6.21 5.37 -20.08
N GLY A 57 -7.17 4.60 -20.59
CA GLY A 57 -8.50 4.46 -19.97
C GLY A 57 -8.48 3.90 -18.54
N LEU A 58 -7.46 3.09 -18.19
CA LEU A 58 -7.33 2.56 -16.84
C LEU A 58 -6.82 3.59 -15.83
N LEU A 59 -6.20 4.69 -16.29
CA LEU A 59 -5.78 5.78 -15.39
C LEU A 59 -6.98 6.44 -14.71
N HIS A 60 -8.12 6.54 -15.39
CA HIS A 60 -9.35 7.08 -14.80
C HIS A 60 -9.91 6.20 -13.67
N SER A 61 -9.58 4.91 -13.63
CA SER A 61 -9.98 4.04 -12.52
C SER A 61 -9.24 4.36 -11.21
N LEU A 62 -8.12 5.11 -11.29
CA LEU A 62 -7.35 5.59 -10.13
C LEU A 62 -7.99 6.81 -9.47
N ASP A 63 -8.97 7.43 -10.11
CA ASP A 63 -9.76 8.54 -9.56
C ASP A 63 -10.66 8.11 -8.39
N GLY A 64 -10.37 6.95 -7.82
CA GLY A 64 -11.15 6.27 -6.81
C GLY A 64 -11.01 6.80 -5.40
N ASP A 65 -11.75 6.15 -4.53
CA ASP A 65 -11.99 6.52 -3.16
C ASP A 65 -10.74 6.48 -2.28
N CYS A 66 -10.74 7.34 -1.27
CA CYS A 66 -9.79 7.32 -0.18
C CYS A 66 -9.98 6.04 0.63
N VAL A 67 -8.95 5.19 0.68
CA VAL A 67 -8.95 3.94 1.47
C VAL A 67 -8.93 4.23 2.96
N CYS A 68 -8.08 5.16 3.35
CA CYS A 68 -7.86 5.52 4.75
C CYS A 68 -7.30 6.93 4.83
N ILE A 69 -7.57 7.61 5.93
CA ILE A 69 -6.93 8.91 6.23
C ILE A 69 -5.90 8.67 7.32
N THR A 70 -4.67 9.13 7.09
CA THR A 70 -3.57 9.05 8.08
C THR A 70 -3.87 9.89 9.30
N SER A 71 -3.11 9.69 10.37
CA SER A 71 -3.19 10.51 11.59
C SER A 71 -2.94 12.01 11.36
N ARG A 72 -2.25 12.35 10.26
CA ARG A 72 -1.95 13.73 9.84
C ARG A 72 -2.96 14.30 8.83
N GLY A 73 -4.08 13.62 8.60
CA GLY A 73 -5.12 14.07 7.66
C GLY A 73 -4.82 13.78 6.19
N LYS A 74 -3.74 13.07 5.85
CA LYS A 74 -3.38 12.74 4.47
C LYS A 74 -4.20 11.54 3.98
N PRO A 75 -4.90 11.66 2.84
CA PRO A 75 -5.63 10.54 2.25
C PRO A 75 -4.69 9.52 1.62
N ILE A 76 -4.98 8.24 1.83
CA ILE A 76 -4.31 7.12 1.17
C ILE A 76 -5.22 6.62 0.06
N LYS A 77 -4.66 6.60 -1.15
CA LYS A 77 -5.31 6.16 -2.38
C LYS A 77 -4.40 5.23 -3.16
N ALA A 78 -4.97 4.44 -4.06
CA ALA A 78 -4.19 3.72 -5.05
C ALA A 78 -3.46 4.72 -5.96
N LYS A 79 -2.17 4.51 -6.18
CA LYS A 79 -1.33 5.31 -7.09
C LYS A 79 -1.09 4.60 -8.42
N THR A 80 -1.42 3.32 -8.50
CA THR A 80 -1.26 2.48 -9.69
C THR A 80 -2.46 1.57 -9.85
N VAL A 81 -2.71 1.12 -11.09
CA VAL A 81 -3.79 0.14 -11.40
C VAL A 81 -3.59 -1.15 -10.59
N GLY A 82 -2.34 -1.63 -10.46
CA GLY A 82 -2.04 -2.80 -9.65
C GLY A 82 -2.41 -2.62 -8.17
N GLN A 83 -2.15 -1.43 -7.59
CA GLN A 83 -2.58 -1.10 -6.24
C GLN A 83 -4.11 -1.04 -6.13
N LYS A 84 -4.80 -0.46 -7.12
CA LYS A 84 -6.27 -0.43 -7.15
C LYS A 84 -6.85 -1.84 -7.17
N ASN A 85 -6.37 -2.70 -8.06
CA ASN A 85 -6.79 -4.09 -8.15
C ASN A 85 -6.55 -4.85 -6.83
N TYR A 86 -5.43 -4.58 -6.16
CA TYR A 86 -5.12 -5.16 -4.85
C TYR A 86 -6.10 -4.72 -3.77
N LEU A 87 -6.41 -3.43 -3.69
CA LEU A 87 -7.39 -2.89 -2.74
C LEU A 87 -8.79 -3.46 -2.98
N ASP A 88 -9.22 -3.55 -4.25
CA ASP A 88 -10.50 -4.13 -4.63
C ASP A 88 -10.55 -5.63 -4.30
N SER A 89 -9.43 -6.34 -4.47
CA SER A 89 -9.33 -7.75 -4.10
C SER A 89 -9.45 -7.96 -2.60
N ILE A 90 -8.82 -7.11 -1.78
CA ILE A 90 -8.97 -7.16 -0.31
C ILE A 90 -10.42 -6.88 0.10
N ALA A 91 -11.05 -5.90 -0.53
CA ALA A 91 -12.43 -5.53 -0.18
C ALA A 91 -13.46 -6.62 -0.55
N SER A 92 -13.18 -7.41 -1.59
CA SER A 92 -14.14 -8.35 -2.17
C SER A 92 -13.93 -9.80 -1.74
N ASN A 93 -12.80 -10.14 -1.13
CA ASN A 93 -12.44 -11.53 -0.82
C ASN A 93 -12.05 -11.70 0.65
N THR A 94 -12.37 -12.87 1.19
CA THR A 94 -11.96 -13.26 2.55
C THR A 94 -10.44 -13.49 2.65
N VAL A 95 -9.83 -14.00 1.60
CA VAL A 95 -8.39 -14.25 1.52
C VAL A 95 -7.84 -13.61 0.25
N THR A 96 -6.79 -12.81 0.39
CA THR A 96 -6.09 -12.17 -0.71
C THR A 96 -4.59 -12.45 -0.60
N ILE A 97 -3.99 -12.95 -1.68
CA ILE A 97 -2.55 -13.17 -1.77
C ILE A 97 -1.96 -12.13 -2.72
N ALA A 98 -1.05 -11.30 -2.20
CA ALA A 98 -0.38 -10.26 -2.97
C ALA A 98 1.08 -10.65 -3.27
N VAL A 99 1.40 -10.76 -4.56
CA VAL A 99 2.75 -11.04 -5.04
C VAL A 99 3.24 -9.86 -5.88
N GLY A 100 4.46 -9.43 -5.63
CA GLY A 100 5.06 -8.33 -6.39
C GLY A 100 6.39 -7.84 -5.80
N PRO A 101 7.13 -6.99 -6.52
CA PRO A 101 8.42 -6.47 -6.08
C PRO A 101 8.37 -5.71 -4.76
N ALA A 102 9.51 -5.58 -4.10
CA ALA A 102 9.64 -4.73 -2.93
C ALA A 102 9.32 -3.26 -3.27
N GLY A 103 8.87 -2.49 -2.28
CA GLY A 103 8.56 -1.06 -2.44
C GLY A 103 7.27 -0.74 -3.20
N THR A 104 6.47 -1.72 -3.62
CA THR A 104 5.20 -1.49 -4.33
C THR A 104 4.01 -1.16 -3.42
N GLY A 105 4.22 -1.11 -2.10
CA GLY A 105 3.22 -0.70 -1.11
C GLY A 105 2.27 -1.80 -0.63
N LYS A 106 2.56 -3.09 -0.88
CA LYS A 106 1.70 -4.21 -0.49
C LYS A 106 1.34 -4.18 0.99
N THR A 107 2.32 -4.18 1.86
CA THR A 107 2.14 -4.17 3.32
C THR A 107 1.44 -2.89 3.79
N PHE A 108 1.87 -1.74 3.28
CA PHE A 108 1.31 -0.44 3.63
C PHE A 108 -0.19 -0.33 3.29
N LEU A 109 -0.59 -0.76 2.10
CA LEU A 109 -1.99 -0.74 1.67
C LEU A 109 -2.84 -1.76 2.42
N ALA A 110 -2.30 -2.95 2.73
CA ALA A 110 -2.98 -3.93 3.57
C ALA A 110 -3.26 -3.37 4.97
N VAL A 111 -2.28 -2.68 5.59
CA VAL A 111 -2.45 -2.02 6.89
C VAL A 111 -3.48 -0.90 6.81
N ALA A 112 -3.49 -0.11 5.72
CA ALA A 112 -4.50 0.92 5.51
C ALA A 112 -5.92 0.33 5.44
N MET A 113 -6.10 -0.78 4.73
CA MET A 113 -7.38 -1.50 4.66
C MET A 113 -7.80 -2.05 6.01
N ALA A 114 -6.86 -2.65 6.76
CA ALA A 114 -7.11 -3.18 8.09
C ALA A 114 -7.55 -2.07 9.07
N VAL A 115 -6.86 -0.93 9.07
CA VAL A 115 -7.22 0.22 9.92
C VAL A 115 -8.59 0.78 9.52
N ASN A 116 -8.90 0.83 8.23
CA ASN A 116 -10.22 1.25 7.76
C ASN A 116 -11.32 0.29 8.24
N ALA A 117 -11.10 -1.02 8.10
CA ALA A 117 -12.03 -2.05 8.56
C ALA A 117 -12.26 -1.99 10.10
N LEU A 118 -11.19 -1.75 10.87
CA LEU A 118 -11.29 -1.56 12.33
C LEU A 118 -12.07 -0.30 12.68
N ARG A 119 -11.83 0.83 12.02
CA ARG A 119 -12.56 2.10 12.20
C ARG A 119 -14.04 1.96 11.83
N ALA A 120 -14.33 1.22 10.77
CA ALA A 120 -15.69 0.92 10.32
C ALA A 120 -16.39 -0.17 11.16
N LYS A 121 -15.70 -0.73 12.18
CA LYS A 121 -16.19 -1.83 13.03
C LYS A 121 -16.60 -3.09 12.24
N GLN A 122 -15.99 -3.31 11.10
CA GLN A 122 -16.15 -4.54 10.32
C GLN A 122 -15.38 -5.71 10.95
N VAL A 123 -14.31 -5.38 11.67
CA VAL A 123 -13.53 -6.32 12.48
C VAL A 123 -13.29 -5.73 13.87
N ASN A 124 -13.05 -6.59 14.83
CA ASN A 124 -12.75 -6.20 16.21
C ASN A 124 -11.26 -6.08 16.48
N ARG A 125 -10.43 -6.74 15.65
CA ARG A 125 -8.98 -6.78 15.85
C ARG A 125 -8.22 -6.73 14.51
N ILE A 126 -7.00 -6.22 14.58
CA ILE A 126 -5.98 -6.32 13.54
C ILE A 126 -4.86 -7.18 14.09
N ILE A 127 -4.54 -8.26 13.39
CA ILE A 127 -3.41 -9.14 13.71
C ILE A 127 -2.38 -9.01 12.60
N LEU A 128 -1.22 -8.47 12.96
CA LEU A 128 -0.09 -8.36 12.05
C LEU A 128 0.96 -9.41 12.43
N THR A 129 1.29 -10.26 11.50
CA THR A 129 2.25 -11.33 11.74
C THR A 129 3.25 -11.44 10.59
N ARG A 130 4.45 -11.85 10.94
CA ARG A 130 5.56 -12.07 10.01
C ARG A 130 6.39 -13.25 10.49
N PRO A 131 6.95 -14.08 9.61
CA PRO A 131 7.96 -15.07 9.98
C PRO A 131 9.12 -14.39 10.72
N ALA A 132 9.60 -15.04 11.77
CA ALA A 132 10.64 -14.47 12.65
C ALA A 132 12.03 -14.38 12.00
N VAL A 133 12.23 -15.04 10.87
CA VAL A 133 13.50 -15.07 10.13
C VAL A 133 13.23 -14.95 8.64
N GLU A 134 14.16 -14.35 7.91
CA GLU A 134 14.18 -14.38 6.46
C GLU A 134 14.83 -15.68 5.95
N ALA A 135 14.53 -16.08 4.71
CA ALA A 135 15.01 -17.33 4.13
C ALA A 135 16.55 -17.38 4.15
N GLY A 136 17.09 -18.34 4.88
CA GLY A 136 18.53 -18.53 5.06
C GLY A 136 19.15 -17.91 6.31
N GLU A 137 18.41 -17.13 7.08
CA GLU A 137 18.87 -16.56 8.35
C GLU A 137 18.54 -17.46 9.55
N ARG A 138 19.40 -17.39 10.58
CA ARG A 138 19.18 -18.06 11.86
C ARG A 138 19.12 -17.00 12.98
N LEU A 139 18.06 -17.01 13.76
CA LEU A 139 17.87 -16.12 14.94
C LEU A 139 19.06 -16.12 15.94
N GLY A 140 19.89 -17.14 15.89
CA GLY A 140 21.06 -17.26 16.79
C GLY A 140 22.16 -16.24 16.62
N PHE A 141 22.21 -15.49 15.50
CA PHE A 141 23.27 -14.51 15.23
C PHE A 141 23.01 -13.12 15.82
N LEU A 142 21.78 -12.81 16.22
CA LEU A 142 21.47 -11.51 16.81
C LEU A 142 21.66 -11.54 18.34
N PRO A 143 22.33 -10.54 18.94
CA PRO A 143 22.43 -10.42 20.39
C PRO A 143 21.09 -10.03 21.02
N GLY A 144 20.83 -10.50 22.24
CA GLY A 144 19.63 -10.15 23.01
C GLY A 144 18.65 -11.31 23.23
N ASP A 145 17.54 -11.01 23.89
CA ASP A 145 16.42 -11.93 24.06
C ASP A 145 15.64 -12.13 22.74
N LEU A 146 14.72 -13.08 22.73
CA LEU A 146 13.96 -13.42 21.51
C LEU A 146 13.17 -12.22 20.97
N GLN A 147 12.63 -11.40 21.84
CA GLN A 147 11.81 -10.25 21.50
C GLN A 147 12.63 -9.15 20.82
N SER A 148 13.80 -8.81 21.40
CA SER A 148 14.71 -7.83 20.82
C SER A 148 15.32 -8.26 19.47
N LYS A 149 15.40 -9.57 19.22
CA LYS A 149 15.85 -10.13 17.94
C LYS A 149 14.79 -10.04 16.84
N ILE A 150 13.52 -10.06 17.19
CA ILE A 150 12.40 -10.07 16.27
C ILE A 150 11.91 -8.64 15.94
N ASP A 151 12.02 -7.72 16.88
CA ASP A 151 11.59 -6.32 16.76
C ASP A 151 12.03 -5.64 15.45
N PRO A 152 13.29 -5.77 14.98
CA PRO A 152 13.70 -5.16 13.72
C PRO A 152 12.90 -5.62 12.51
N TYR A 153 12.48 -6.89 12.48
CA TYR A 153 11.68 -7.45 11.38
C TYR A 153 10.23 -6.98 11.40
N LEU A 154 9.72 -6.57 12.57
CA LEU A 154 8.35 -6.06 12.72
C LEU A 154 8.25 -4.54 12.49
N ARG A 155 9.39 -3.84 12.41
CA ARG A 155 9.43 -2.38 12.30
C ARG A 155 8.61 -1.81 11.15
N PRO A 156 8.63 -2.36 9.93
CA PRO A 156 7.80 -1.85 8.84
C PRO A 156 6.29 -1.88 9.14
N LEU A 157 5.85 -2.83 9.95
CA LEU A 157 4.45 -2.95 10.38
C LEU A 157 4.09 -1.86 11.40
N TYR A 158 4.99 -1.59 12.35
CA TYR A 158 4.84 -0.48 13.30
C TYR A 158 4.78 0.86 12.59
N ASP A 159 5.71 1.11 11.65
CA ASP A 159 5.79 2.37 10.91
C ASP A 159 4.49 2.63 10.13
N ALA A 160 3.94 1.61 9.46
CA ALA A 160 2.66 1.73 8.76
C ALA A 160 1.51 2.05 9.72
N LEU A 161 1.42 1.38 10.87
CA LEU A 161 0.38 1.66 11.86
C LEU A 161 0.52 3.07 12.47
N PHE A 162 1.75 3.51 12.75
CA PHE A 162 1.99 4.85 13.28
C PHE A 162 1.59 5.93 12.28
N GLU A 163 1.81 5.72 11.00
CA GLU A 163 1.35 6.66 9.98
C GLU A 163 -0.18 6.75 9.95
N MET A 164 -0.89 5.62 10.04
CA MET A 164 -2.35 5.56 9.99
C MET A 164 -3.03 6.10 11.26
N LEU A 165 -2.51 5.75 12.42
CA LEU A 165 -3.17 5.96 13.71
C LEU A 165 -2.55 7.05 14.56
N GLY A 166 -1.28 7.41 14.32
CA GLY A 166 -0.45 8.16 15.23
C GLY A 166 -0.07 7.34 16.46
N MET A 167 0.90 7.82 17.23
CA MET A 167 1.40 7.13 18.42
C MET A 167 0.31 6.87 19.45
N GLU A 168 -0.48 7.89 19.80
CA GLU A 168 -1.56 7.76 20.80
C GLU A 168 -2.66 6.78 20.36
N GLY A 169 -3.05 6.87 19.08
CA GLY A 169 -4.05 5.96 18.51
C GLY A 169 -3.57 4.53 18.49
N TYR A 170 -2.31 4.30 18.13
CA TYR A 170 -1.69 2.99 18.17
C TYR A 170 -1.66 2.42 19.60
N THR A 171 -1.07 3.15 20.56
CA THR A 171 -0.94 2.71 21.96
C THR A 171 -2.30 2.33 22.54
N ARG A 172 -3.31 3.18 22.37
CA ARG A 172 -4.67 2.92 22.87
C ARG A 172 -5.29 1.64 22.28
N ASN A 173 -5.05 1.35 21.00
CA ASN A 173 -5.60 0.15 20.36
C ASN A 173 -4.85 -1.11 20.78
N VAL A 174 -3.55 -1.03 21.01
CA VAL A 174 -2.75 -2.14 21.56
C VAL A 174 -3.18 -2.46 23.00
N GLU A 175 -3.32 -1.46 23.86
CA GLU A 175 -3.78 -1.63 25.24
C GLU A 175 -5.18 -2.26 25.35
N LYS A 176 -6.05 -1.97 24.36
CA LYS A 176 -7.38 -2.58 24.26
C LYS A 176 -7.37 -3.98 23.63
N GLY A 177 -6.22 -4.46 23.16
CA GLY A 177 -6.12 -5.71 22.42
C GLY A 177 -6.74 -5.67 21.01
N ALA A 178 -7.04 -4.47 20.48
CA ALA A 178 -7.59 -4.30 19.16
C ALA A 178 -6.50 -4.37 18.07
N ILE A 179 -5.23 -4.21 18.41
CA ILE A 179 -4.09 -4.38 17.52
C ILE A 179 -3.06 -5.27 18.20
N GLU A 180 -2.62 -6.29 17.49
CA GLU A 180 -1.56 -7.18 17.92
C GLU A 180 -0.54 -7.33 16.80
N ILE A 181 0.75 -7.21 17.14
CA ILE A 181 1.87 -7.50 16.24
C ILE A 181 2.71 -8.58 16.90
N ALA A 182 2.85 -9.72 16.24
CA ALA A 182 3.60 -10.84 16.78
C ALA A 182 4.20 -11.71 15.67
N PRO A 183 5.30 -12.43 15.98
CA PRO A 183 5.85 -13.42 15.07
C PRO A 183 4.84 -14.52 14.74
N LEU A 184 4.91 -15.06 13.53
CA LEU A 184 4.01 -16.12 13.06
C LEU A 184 3.98 -17.32 14.02
N ALA A 185 5.11 -17.68 14.60
CA ALA A 185 5.22 -18.78 15.57
C ALA A 185 4.27 -18.63 16.79
N TYR A 186 3.90 -17.41 17.16
CA TYR A 186 3.01 -17.13 18.28
C TYR A 186 1.52 -17.26 17.91
N MET A 187 1.21 -17.46 16.64
CA MET A 187 -0.15 -17.68 16.16
C MET A 187 -0.59 -19.14 16.26
N ARG A 188 0.35 -20.06 16.53
CA ARG A 188 0.07 -21.50 16.59
C ARG A 188 -0.96 -21.83 17.68
N GLY A 189 -2.01 -22.57 17.31
CA GLY A 189 -3.07 -23.03 18.22
C GLY A 189 -4.04 -21.93 18.67
N ARG A 190 -4.00 -20.76 18.05
CA ARG A 190 -4.89 -19.63 18.36
C ARG A 190 -6.08 -19.59 17.40
N THR A 191 -7.21 -19.16 17.91
CA THR A 191 -8.39 -18.80 17.14
C THR A 191 -8.45 -17.26 17.06
N LEU A 192 -8.52 -16.73 15.85
CA LEU A 192 -8.42 -15.30 15.58
C LEU A 192 -9.71 -14.78 14.96
N ASP A 193 -10.83 -14.91 15.71
CA ASP A 193 -12.14 -14.51 15.26
C ASP A 193 -12.26 -12.99 15.11
N ASP A 194 -13.15 -12.57 14.21
CA ASP A 194 -13.47 -11.15 13.93
C ASP A 194 -12.22 -10.28 13.71
N SER A 195 -11.21 -10.84 13.04
CA SER A 195 -9.92 -10.20 12.89
C SER A 195 -9.57 -9.96 11.43
N PHE A 196 -8.93 -8.82 11.16
CA PHE A 196 -8.20 -8.59 9.91
C PHE A 196 -6.77 -9.06 10.12
N ILE A 197 -6.38 -10.11 9.42
CA ILE A 197 -5.08 -10.77 9.61
C ILE A 197 -4.19 -10.43 8.42
N ILE A 198 -2.97 -9.96 8.69
CA ILE A 198 -1.95 -9.71 7.69
C ILE A 198 -0.74 -10.59 8.00
N LEU A 199 -0.44 -11.53 7.09
CA LEU A 199 0.83 -12.26 7.08
C LEU A 199 1.77 -11.59 6.09
N ASP A 200 2.70 -10.81 6.61
CA ASP A 200 3.73 -10.14 5.81
C ASP A 200 4.92 -11.07 5.55
N GLU A 201 5.60 -10.89 4.42
CA GLU A 201 6.76 -11.71 3.97
C GLU A 201 6.48 -13.23 4.02
N ALA A 202 5.28 -13.61 3.58
CA ALA A 202 4.78 -14.99 3.63
C ALA A 202 5.67 -15.99 2.88
N GLN A 203 6.51 -15.56 1.92
CA GLN A 203 7.48 -16.43 1.22
C GLN A 203 8.55 -17.02 2.17
N ASN A 204 8.72 -16.44 3.37
CA ASN A 204 9.64 -16.94 4.38
C ASN A 204 9.02 -18.02 5.29
N THR A 205 7.80 -18.47 5.00
CA THR A 205 7.17 -19.61 5.68
C THR A 205 7.65 -20.93 5.09
N THR A 206 7.63 -21.98 5.91
CA THR A 206 7.86 -23.35 5.45
C THR A 206 6.57 -24.00 4.96
N PRO A 207 6.65 -25.04 4.09
CA PRO A 207 5.45 -25.78 3.63
C PRO A 207 4.73 -26.57 4.74
N GLU A 208 5.35 -26.68 5.91
CA GLU A 208 4.78 -27.30 7.12
C GLU A 208 4.03 -26.23 7.92
#